data_69103405a34b96f754123aaad097d695
#
_entry.id   69103405a34b96f754123aaad097d695
#
_cell.length_a   1.000
_cell.length_b   1.000
_cell.length_c   1.000
_cell.angle_alpha   90.00
_cell.angle_beta   90.00
_cell.angle_gamma   90.00
#
_symmetry.space_group_name_H-M   'P 1'
#
loop_
_entity.id
_entity.type
_entity.pdbx_description
1 polymer ?
#
loop_
_entity_poly.entity_id
_entity_poly.type
_entity_poly.pdbx_seq_one_letter_code
_entity_poly.pdbx_strand_id
1 'polypeptide(L)'
;YVDDCFSMIGNLSDTFKSWNIEKVDLLIGSNNDEWSLYFDGNVNISLWLDEETTPEKKIKLLHLLDDIKDPVRKMDLLITAKNFVCPSLFMAEELRKKGGKTWVYQFNRVRDNELAKKYGAFHGAELPYVFDTHDEWLPTNETDRELTREIQSYWVSFAQTGTPNNEAAVLWP
;
A
#
# COMPACT_ATOMS: atom_id res chain seq x y z
N TYR A 1 -13.20 -5.84 10.68
CA TYR A 1 -13.25 -7.22 10.17
C TYR A 1 -14.47 -7.85 10.81
N VAL A 2 -15.54 -7.98 10.07
CA VAL A 2 -16.76 -8.62 10.58
C VAL A 2 -16.93 -9.91 9.77
N ASP A 3 -16.60 -11.03 10.37
CA ASP A 3 -17.01 -12.34 9.87
C ASP A 3 -18.46 -12.54 10.33
N ASP A 4 -19.40 -12.30 9.43
CA ASP A 4 -20.84 -12.48 9.67
C ASP A 4 -21.32 -13.88 9.25
N CYS A 5 -20.39 -14.80 8.92
CA CYS A 5 -20.66 -16.15 8.43
C CYS A 5 -21.55 -16.23 7.16
N PHE A 6 -22.00 -15.11 6.63
CA PHE A 6 -22.76 -15.03 5.39
C PHE A 6 -21.95 -14.50 4.22
N SER A 7 -21.03 -13.56 4.49
CA SER A 7 -20.26 -12.88 3.46
C SER A 7 -18.92 -13.56 3.18
N MET A 8 -18.34 -14.27 4.14
CA MET A 8 -17.05 -14.93 3.99
C MET A 8 -17.03 -16.31 4.65
N ILE A 9 -16.74 -17.34 3.87
CA ILE A 9 -16.56 -18.72 4.34
C ILE A 9 -15.05 -19.03 4.33
N GLY A 10 -14.44 -19.17 5.52
CA GLY A 10 -13.02 -19.46 5.67
C GLY A 10 -12.12 -18.22 5.73
N ASN A 11 -10.83 -18.40 5.50
CA ASN A 11 -9.91 -17.27 5.48
C ASN A 11 -10.07 -16.43 4.19
N LEU A 12 -9.69 -15.17 4.25
CA LEU A 12 -9.86 -14.20 3.15
C LEU A 12 -9.25 -14.70 1.83
N SER A 13 -8.09 -15.34 1.89
CA SER A 13 -7.39 -15.86 0.71
C SER A 13 -8.19 -16.97 0.00
N ASP A 14 -8.73 -17.93 0.76
CA ASP A 14 -9.48 -19.04 0.19
C ASP A 14 -10.85 -18.58 -0.32
N THR A 15 -11.51 -17.71 0.43
CA THR A 15 -12.76 -17.06 0.00
C THR A 15 -12.55 -16.32 -1.31
N PHE A 16 -11.50 -15.50 -1.40
CA PHE A 16 -11.23 -14.70 -2.60
C PHE A 16 -10.92 -15.57 -3.83
N LYS A 17 -10.17 -16.67 -3.66
CA LYS A 17 -9.88 -17.63 -4.74
C LYS A 17 -11.13 -18.36 -5.22
N SER A 18 -11.99 -18.77 -4.29
CA SER A 18 -13.22 -19.52 -4.58
C SER A 18 -14.37 -18.62 -5.06
N TRP A 19 -14.27 -17.33 -4.84
CA TRP A 19 -15.32 -16.38 -5.14
C TRP A 19 -15.59 -16.30 -6.65
N ASN A 20 -16.81 -16.57 -7.05
CA ASN A 20 -17.27 -16.45 -8.44
C ASN A 20 -17.59 -14.98 -8.74
N ILE A 21 -16.55 -14.13 -8.68
CA ILE A 21 -16.67 -12.73 -9.08
C ILE A 21 -16.58 -12.69 -10.60
N GLU A 22 -17.60 -12.16 -11.22
CA GLU A 22 -17.51 -11.71 -12.61
C GLU A 22 -16.47 -10.58 -12.71
N LYS A 23 -15.98 -10.34 -13.89
CA LYS A 23 -14.91 -9.39 -14.20
C LYS A 23 -15.04 -8.07 -13.41
N VAL A 24 -14.10 -7.82 -12.52
CA VAL A 24 -13.97 -6.57 -11.75
C VAL A 24 -12.61 -5.95 -12.05
N ASP A 25 -12.62 -4.68 -12.45
CA ASP A 25 -11.41 -3.89 -12.61
C ASP A 25 -11.00 -3.28 -11.27
N LEU A 26 -9.70 -3.26 -10.96
CA LEU A 26 -9.17 -2.85 -9.66
C LEU A 26 -8.03 -1.85 -9.81
N LEU A 27 -8.10 -0.76 -9.05
CA LEU A 27 -6.98 0.14 -8.78
C LEU A 27 -6.71 0.07 -7.29
N ILE A 28 -5.53 -0.40 -6.90
CA ILE A 28 -5.15 -0.67 -5.51
C ILE A 28 -3.69 -0.32 -5.26
N GLY A 29 -3.34 -0.01 -4.04
CA GLY A 29 -1.94 0.22 -3.69
C GLY A 29 -1.71 0.33 -2.20
N SER A 30 -0.51 0.79 -1.86
CA SER A 30 -0.08 1.02 -0.50
C SER A 30 0.90 2.19 -0.44
N ASN A 31 1.11 2.72 0.75
CA ASN A 31 2.17 3.67 1.01
C ASN A 31 3.48 2.95 1.32
N ASN A 32 4.60 3.64 1.13
CA ASN A 32 5.92 3.04 1.32
C ASN A 32 6.28 2.78 2.78
N ASP A 33 5.66 3.51 3.71
CA ASP A 33 5.99 3.53 5.14
C ASP A 33 4.73 3.38 6.02
N GLU A 34 3.88 2.40 5.71
CA GLU A 34 2.52 2.26 6.27
C GLU A 34 2.46 2.18 7.79
N TRP A 35 3.49 1.61 8.43
CA TRP A 35 3.46 1.38 9.87
C TRP A 35 4.31 2.36 10.67
N SER A 36 5.05 3.24 10.00
CA SER A 36 6.03 4.15 10.60
C SER A 36 5.49 5.04 11.74
N LEU A 37 4.23 5.46 11.66
CA LEU A 37 3.56 6.27 12.69
C LEU A 37 3.28 5.52 14.01
N TYR A 38 3.25 4.20 13.98
CA TYR A 38 2.75 3.37 15.09
C TYR A 38 3.88 2.81 15.96
N PHE A 39 5.14 3.13 15.66
CA PHE A 39 6.27 2.68 16.46
C PHE A 39 6.61 3.65 17.59
N ASP A 40 6.75 3.08 18.79
CA ASP A 40 7.26 3.78 19.99
C ASP A 40 8.81 3.72 20.11
N GLY A 41 9.49 3.13 19.14
CA GLY A 41 10.94 2.94 19.11
C GLY A 41 11.42 1.58 19.63
N ASN A 42 10.56 0.78 20.23
CA ASN A 42 10.91 -0.55 20.75
C ASN A 42 10.52 -1.62 19.73
N VAL A 43 11.47 -2.10 18.94
CA VAL A 43 11.23 -3.15 17.95
C VAL A 43 12.12 -4.36 18.20
N ASN A 44 11.53 -5.55 18.19
CA ASN A 44 12.26 -6.82 18.22
C ASN A 44 11.94 -7.62 16.96
N ILE A 45 12.72 -7.36 15.91
CA ILE A 45 12.54 -7.97 14.60
C ILE A 45 12.65 -9.50 14.67
N SER A 46 13.59 -10.01 15.47
CA SER A 46 13.79 -11.44 15.58
C SER A 46 12.58 -12.15 16.17
N LEU A 47 12.04 -11.61 17.26
CA LEU A 47 10.85 -12.16 17.91
C LEU A 47 9.65 -12.08 16.98
N TRP A 48 9.42 -10.94 16.35
CA TRP A 48 8.33 -10.76 15.41
C TRP A 48 8.41 -11.77 14.25
N LEU A 49 9.60 -11.98 13.67
CA LEU A 49 9.78 -12.95 12.60
C LEU A 49 9.60 -14.41 13.07
N ASP A 50 9.92 -14.73 14.33
CA ASP A 50 9.67 -16.07 14.91
C ASP A 50 8.17 -16.38 15.02
N GLU A 51 7.35 -15.35 15.28
CA GLU A 51 5.89 -15.47 15.37
C GLU A 51 5.22 -15.50 13.98
N GLU A 52 5.82 -14.82 12.99
CA GLU A 52 5.17 -14.53 11.71
C GLU A 52 5.60 -15.42 10.55
N THR A 53 6.70 -16.17 10.70
CA THR A 53 7.24 -16.93 9.57
C THR A 53 8.02 -18.19 9.99
N THR A 54 8.45 -18.97 9.00
CA THR A 54 9.31 -20.13 9.25
C THR A 54 10.77 -19.75 9.42
N PRO A 55 11.60 -20.57 10.10
CA PRO A 55 13.04 -20.29 10.27
C PRO A 55 13.77 -20.02 8.95
N GLU A 56 13.45 -20.77 7.90
CA GLU A 56 14.09 -20.61 6.58
C GLU A 56 13.72 -19.27 5.93
N LYS A 57 12.46 -18.83 6.05
CA LYS A 57 12.00 -17.53 5.54
C LYS A 57 12.57 -16.41 6.37
N LYS A 58 12.66 -16.56 7.70
CA LYS A 58 13.30 -15.59 8.59
C LYS A 58 14.72 -15.26 8.15
N ILE A 59 15.55 -16.28 7.88
CA ILE A 59 16.93 -16.12 7.42
C ILE A 59 16.96 -15.29 6.12
N LYS A 60 16.10 -15.63 5.15
CA LYS A 60 16.02 -14.91 3.88
C LYS A 60 15.61 -13.44 4.06
N LEU A 61 14.60 -13.19 4.90
CA LEU A 61 14.11 -11.84 5.17
C LEU A 61 15.18 -10.99 5.87
N LEU A 62 15.87 -11.54 6.86
CA LEU A 62 16.96 -10.84 7.52
C LEU A 62 18.09 -10.48 6.54
N HIS A 63 18.45 -11.40 5.65
CA HIS A 63 19.45 -11.15 4.61
C HIS A 63 19.04 -10.06 3.62
N LEU A 64 17.76 -10.04 3.20
CA LEU A 64 17.23 -8.99 2.32
C LEU A 64 17.25 -7.60 2.97
N LEU A 65 17.27 -7.54 4.29
CA LEU A 65 17.26 -6.30 5.06
C LEU A 65 18.66 -5.89 5.61
N ASP A 66 19.72 -6.60 5.25
CA ASP A 66 21.07 -6.39 5.84
C ASP A 66 21.61 -4.97 5.62
N ASP A 67 21.30 -4.36 4.48
CA ASP A 67 21.75 -3.00 4.13
C ASP A 67 21.03 -1.90 4.91
N ILE A 68 19.86 -2.19 5.49
CA ILE A 68 19.09 -1.24 6.26
C ILE A 68 19.59 -1.26 7.71
N LYS A 69 20.11 -0.15 8.22
CA LYS A 69 20.71 -0.10 9.57
C LYS A 69 19.71 0.23 10.66
N ASP A 70 18.67 0.99 10.33
CA ASP A 70 17.63 1.39 11.27
C ASP A 70 16.66 0.22 11.54
N PRO A 71 16.54 -0.28 12.78
CA PRO A 71 15.66 -1.38 13.12
C PRO A 71 14.17 -1.00 13.01
N VAL A 72 13.81 0.26 13.25
CA VAL A 72 12.44 0.75 13.10
C VAL A 72 12.05 0.69 11.63
N ARG A 73 12.94 1.14 10.73
CA ARG A 73 12.72 1.06 9.29
C ARG A 73 12.63 -0.38 8.78
N LYS A 74 13.46 -1.29 9.30
CA LYS A 74 13.34 -2.73 8.96
C LYS A 74 11.97 -3.28 9.34
N MET A 75 11.50 -2.97 10.55
CA MET A 75 10.22 -3.45 11.04
C MET A 75 9.05 -2.86 10.24
N ASP A 76 9.11 -1.55 9.94
CA ASP A 76 8.12 -0.90 9.09
C ASP A 76 8.01 -1.59 7.72
N LEU A 77 9.12 -1.85 7.05
CA LEU A 77 9.14 -2.57 5.77
C LEU A 77 8.52 -3.96 5.86
N LEU A 78 8.82 -4.71 6.93
CA LEU A 78 8.26 -6.05 7.12
C LEU A 78 6.74 -6.00 7.31
N ILE A 79 6.25 -5.10 8.16
CA ILE A 79 4.82 -4.95 8.42
C ILE A 79 4.10 -4.37 7.20
N THR A 80 4.67 -3.36 6.55
CA THR A 80 4.14 -2.79 5.31
C THR A 80 4.02 -3.86 4.23
N ALA A 81 5.06 -4.67 4.03
CA ALA A 81 5.02 -5.76 3.06
C ALA A 81 3.93 -6.79 3.41
N LYS A 82 3.87 -7.24 4.68
CA LYS A 82 2.94 -8.28 5.11
C LYS A 82 1.49 -7.84 5.04
N ASN A 83 1.19 -6.63 5.55
CA ASN A 83 -0.20 -6.22 5.79
C ASN A 83 -0.81 -5.39 4.64
N PHE A 84 0.03 -4.80 3.77
CA PHE A 84 -0.44 -3.91 2.71
C PHE A 84 0.02 -4.34 1.31
N VAL A 85 1.33 -4.45 1.07
CA VAL A 85 1.86 -4.72 -0.28
C VAL A 85 1.47 -6.12 -0.76
N CYS A 86 1.79 -7.16 0.02
CA CYS A 86 1.50 -8.53 -0.39
C CYS A 86 0.01 -8.82 -0.56
N PRO A 87 -0.89 -8.38 0.34
CA PRO A 87 -2.34 -8.51 0.13
C PRO A 87 -2.84 -7.78 -1.11
N SER A 88 -2.34 -6.56 -1.38
CA SER A 88 -2.71 -5.78 -2.56
C SER A 88 -2.29 -6.48 -3.85
N LEU A 89 -1.05 -6.97 -3.91
CA LEU A 89 -0.55 -7.74 -5.05
C LEU A 89 -1.30 -9.06 -5.24
N PHE A 90 -1.60 -9.76 -4.14
CA PHE A 90 -2.41 -10.98 -4.18
C PHE A 90 -3.80 -10.71 -4.75
N MET A 91 -4.49 -9.68 -4.27
CA MET A 91 -5.83 -9.32 -4.73
C MET A 91 -5.80 -8.93 -6.22
N ALA A 92 -4.84 -8.11 -6.63
CA ALA A 92 -4.67 -7.71 -8.02
C ALA A 92 -4.46 -8.93 -8.95
N GLU A 93 -3.60 -9.87 -8.56
CA GLU A 93 -3.33 -11.08 -9.34
C GLU A 93 -4.55 -12.01 -9.43
N GLU A 94 -5.29 -12.21 -8.33
CA GLU A 94 -6.49 -13.06 -8.34
C GLU A 94 -7.60 -12.47 -9.21
N LEU A 95 -7.82 -11.15 -9.17
CA LEU A 95 -8.79 -10.49 -10.06
C LEU A 95 -8.34 -10.54 -11.52
N ARG A 96 -7.05 -10.37 -11.79
CA ARG A 96 -6.49 -10.51 -13.13
C ARG A 96 -6.74 -11.92 -13.71
N LYS A 97 -6.55 -12.97 -12.90
CA LYS A 97 -6.87 -14.36 -13.30
C LYS A 97 -8.35 -14.57 -13.64
N LYS A 98 -9.23 -13.76 -13.05
CA LYS A 98 -10.68 -13.76 -13.31
C LYS A 98 -11.09 -12.84 -14.47
N GLY A 99 -10.13 -12.28 -15.21
CA GLY A 99 -10.34 -11.45 -16.40
C GLY A 99 -10.53 -9.96 -16.12
N GLY A 100 -10.37 -9.52 -14.89
CA GLY A 100 -10.32 -8.10 -14.53
C GLY A 100 -9.00 -7.45 -14.96
N LYS A 101 -9.03 -6.15 -15.13
CA LYS A 101 -7.81 -5.32 -15.30
C LYS A 101 -7.40 -4.80 -13.92
N THR A 102 -6.11 -4.81 -13.64
CA THR A 102 -5.62 -4.39 -12.33
C THR A 102 -4.45 -3.43 -12.45
N TRP A 103 -4.51 -2.35 -11.71
CA TRP A 103 -3.46 -1.35 -11.59
C TRP A 103 -3.03 -1.26 -10.13
N VAL A 104 -1.71 -1.33 -9.92
CA VAL A 104 -1.15 -1.31 -8.57
C VAL A 104 -0.22 -0.11 -8.43
N TYR A 105 -0.39 0.68 -7.36
CA TYR A 105 0.48 1.81 -7.04
C TYR A 105 1.24 1.61 -5.73
N GLN A 106 2.35 2.31 -5.62
CA GLN A 106 3.03 2.54 -4.35
C GLN A 106 3.23 4.04 -4.19
N PHE A 107 2.62 4.61 -3.16
CA PHE A 107 2.78 6.02 -2.84
C PHE A 107 4.03 6.21 -1.98
N ASN A 108 4.97 7.04 -2.45
CA ASN A 108 6.25 7.27 -1.79
C ASN A 108 6.63 8.74 -1.63
N ARG A 109 5.69 9.67 -1.86
CA ARG A 109 5.95 11.09 -1.66
C ARG A 109 6.10 11.40 -0.18
N VAL A 110 7.26 11.95 0.18
CA VAL A 110 7.57 12.49 1.50
C VAL A 110 7.55 14.01 1.40
N ARG A 111 6.73 14.69 2.21
CA ARG A 111 6.65 16.15 2.22
C ARG A 111 7.90 16.78 2.82
N ASP A 112 8.14 18.07 2.49
CA ASP A 112 9.34 18.81 2.89
C ASP A 112 9.25 19.38 4.31
N ASN A 113 8.89 18.57 5.30
CA ASN A 113 8.93 18.94 6.71
C ASN A 113 9.54 17.85 7.58
N GLU A 114 9.95 18.18 8.78
CA GLU A 114 10.65 17.26 9.68
C GLU A 114 9.78 16.08 10.11
N LEU A 115 8.48 16.30 10.30
CA LEU A 115 7.54 15.23 10.66
C LEU A 115 7.40 14.20 9.51
N ALA A 116 7.19 14.67 8.30
CA ALA A 116 7.09 13.81 7.13
C ALA A 116 8.43 13.08 6.86
N LYS A 117 9.56 13.78 6.99
CA LYS A 117 10.88 13.13 6.87
C LYS A 117 11.10 12.03 7.90
N LYS A 118 10.58 12.22 9.11
CA LYS A 118 10.66 11.22 10.18
C LYS A 118 9.83 9.98 9.87
N TYR A 119 8.62 10.17 9.35
CA TYR A 119 7.65 9.08 9.18
C TYR A 119 7.52 8.58 7.73
N GLY A 120 8.11 9.28 6.77
CA GLY A 120 8.04 8.91 5.36
C GLY A 120 6.65 9.08 4.75
N ALA A 121 6.32 8.21 3.81
CA ALA A 121 4.99 8.09 3.23
C ALA A 121 4.14 7.16 4.10
N PHE A 122 3.71 7.68 5.25
CA PHE A 122 3.00 6.94 6.29
C PHE A 122 1.55 6.60 5.91
N HIS A 123 0.89 5.79 6.71
CA HIS A 123 -0.51 5.37 6.48
C HIS A 123 -1.45 6.56 6.35
N GLY A 124 -2.14 6.66 5.21
CA GLY A 124 -3.03 7.77 4.87
C GLY A 124 -2.33 9.00 4.27
N ALA A 125 -1.00 8.97 4.06
CA ALA A 125 -0.28 10.11 3.49
C ALA A 125 -0.71 10.44 2.04
N GLU A 126 -1.30 9.50 1.32
CA GLU A 126 -1.83 9.67 -0.03
C GLU A 126 -3.20 10.37 -0.06
N LEU A 127 -3.99 10.28 1.02
CA LEU A 127 -5.37 10.78 1.04
C LEU A 127 -5.50 12.26 0.66
N PRO A 128 -4.64 13.19 1.14
CA PRO A 128 -4.69 14.57 0.71
C PRO A 128 -4.50 14.77 -0.79
N TYR A 129 -3.78 13.86 -1.46
CA TYR A 129 -3.56 13.93 -2.90
C TYR A 129 -4.74 13.35 -3.69
N VAL A 130 -5.36 12.29 -3.18
CA VAL A 130 -6.54 11.68 -3.82
C VAL A 130 -7.75 12.62 -3.74
N PHE A 131 -7.95 13.27 -2.58
CA PHE A 131 -9.15 14.07 -2.29
C PHE A 131 -8.94 15.58 -2.35
N ASP A 132 -7.70 16.05 -2.63
CA ASP A 132 -7.32 17.49 -2.58
C ASP A 132 -7.67 18.14 -1.22
N THR A 133 -7.42 17.41 -0.13
CA THR A 133 -7.73 17.82 1.24
C THR A 133 -6.46 18.19 2.00
N HIS A 134 -5.66 19.10 1.42
CA HIS A 134 -4.42 19.56 2.02
C HIS A 134 -4.70 20.51 3.17
N ASP A 135 -4.46 20.05 4.39
CA ASP A 135 -4.64 20.83 5.61
C ASP A 135 -3.47 21.79 5.85
N GLU A 136 -3.71 22.88 6.60
CA GLU A 136 -2.68 23.89 6.94
C GLU A 136 -1.49 23.29 7.73
N TRP A 137 -1.72 22.29 8.55
CA TRP A 137 -0.67 21.59 9.30
C TRP A 137 0.20 20.65 8.44
N LEU A 138 -0.22 20.37 7.21
CA LEU A 138 0.53 19.59 6.22
C LEU A 138 1.14 20.55 5.18
N PRO A 139 2.39 20.99 5.34
CA PRO A 139 3.04 21.87 4.37
C PRO A 139 2.94 21.31 2.96
N THR A 140 2.34 22.08 2.07
CA THR A 140 2.05 21.70 0.69
C THR A 140 2.77 22.66 -0.24
N ASN A 141 3.67 22.15 -1.05
CA ASN A 141 4.37 22.94 -2.08
C ASN A 141 3.80 22.69 -3.48
N GLU A 142 4.37 23.32 -4.51
CA GLU A 142 3.89 23.15 -5.88
C GLU A 142 4.03 21.70 -6.39
N THR A 143 5.10 21.01 -6.02
CA THR A 143 5.27 19.58 -6.37
C THR A 143 4.13 18.73 -5.80
N ASP A 144 3.69 19.02 -4.58
CA ASP A 144 2.55 18.30 -3.98
C ASP A 144 1.26 18.59 -4.74
N ARG A 145 1.06 19.83 -5.20
CA ARG A 145 -0.13 20.22 -5.98
C ARG A 145 -0.13 19.63 -7.39
N GLU A 146 1.04 19.56 -8.03
CA GLU A 146 1.20 18.87 -9.33
C GLU A 146 0.88 17.39 -9.19
N LEU A 147 1.44 16.72 -8.18
CA LEU A 147 1.15 15.32 -7.89
C LEU A 147 -0.34 15.08 -7.57
N THR A 148 -0.98 16.01 -6.83
CA THR A 148 -2.42 15.96 -6.57
C THR A 148 -3.22 15.95 -7.86
N ARG A 149 -2.95 16.87 -8.78
CA ARG A 149 -3.63 16.94 -10.09
C ARG A 149 -3.44 15.65 -10.89
N GLU A 150 -2.23 15.09 -10.88
CA GLU A 150 -1.92 13.85 -11.59
C GLU A 150 -2.65 12.65 -10.97
N ILE A 151 -2.58 12.47 -9.64
CA ILE A 151 -3.27 11.39 -8.94
C ILE A 151 -4.78 11.48 -9.18
N GLN A 152 -5.38 12.66 -9.02
CA GLN A 152 -6.81 12.84 -9.26
C GLN A 152 -7.19 12.50 -10.71
N SER A 153 -6.34 12.83 -11.68
CA SER A 153 -6.60 12.48 -13.07
C SER A 153 -6.67 10.97 -13.29
N TYR A 154 -5.81 10.19 -12.65
CA TYR A 154 -5.85 8.73 -12.70
C TYR A 154 -7.11 8.16 -12.05
N TRP A 155 -7.45 8.63 -10.84
CA TRP A 155 -8.62 8.14 -10.09
C TRP A 155 -9.92 8.46 -10.79
N VAL A 156 -10.07 9.68 -11.30
CA VAL A 156 -11.26 10.12 -12.05
C VAL A 156 -11.39 9.34 -13.35
N SER A 157 -10.29 9.18 -14.10
CA SER A 157 -10.28 8.39 -15.33
C SER A 157 -10.70 6.95 -15.06
N PHE A 158 -10.11 6.31 -14.03
CA PHE A 158 -10.47 4.95 -13.66
C PHE A 158 -11.95 4.82 -13.28
N ALA A 159 -12.47 5.73 -12.47
CA ALA A 159 -13.88 5.72 -12.05
C ALA A 159 -14.85 5.90 -13.23
N GLN A 160 -14.48 6.67 -14.24
CA GLN A 160 -15.32 6.96 -15.40
C GLN A 160 -15.23 5.90 -16.50
N THR A 161 -14.04 5.34 -16.72
CA THR A 161 -13.75 4.56 -17.92
C THR A 161 -13.25 3.13 -17.63
N GLY A 162 -12.96 2.79 -16.38
CA GLY A 162 -12.35 1.52 -15.98
C GLY A 162 -10.86 1.43 -16.32
N THR A 163 -10.19 2.57 -16.64
CA THR A 163 -8.74 2.64 -16.81
C THR A 163 -8.20 3.94 -16.22
N PRO A 164 -7.07 3.93 -15.49
CA PRO A 164 -6.45 5.16 -15.00
C PRO A 164 -5.82 5.98 -16.13
N ASN A 165 -5.47 5.36 -17.25
CA ASN A 165 -4.76 6.00 -18.33
C ASN A 165 -5.62 7.06 -19.05
N ASN A 166 -5.06 8.27 -19.18
CA ASN A 166 -5.67 9.42 -19.82
C ASN A 166 -4.59 10.29 -20.49
N GLU A 167 -5.02 11.30 -21.25
CA GLU A 167 -4.09 12.17 -22.00
C GLU A 167 -3.33 13.17 -21.12
N ALA A 168 -3.77 13.39 -19.88
CA ALA A 168 -3.21 14.41 -18.98
C ALA A 168 -2.09 13.88 -18.06
N ALA A 169 -1.85 12.57 -18.06
CA ALA A 169 -0.91 11.93 -17.14
C ALA A 169 0.01 10.93 -17.85
N VAL A 170 1.10 10.56 -17.18
CA VAL A 170 2.03 9.54 -17.69
C VAL A 170 1.29 8.20 -17.83
N LEU A 171 1.59 7.46 -18.89
CA LEU A 171 1.00 6.14 -19.11
C LEU A 171 1.35 5.21 -17.95
N TRP A 172 0.31 4.72 -17.28
CA TRP A 172 0.45 3.69 -16.28
C TRP A 172 0.56 2.32 -16.96
N PRO A 173 1.64 1.56 -16.77
CA PRO A 173 1.90 0.31 -17.46
C PRO A 173 0.91 -0.82 -17.14
#